data_97a888d93e144e7fc0628df6e509f06b
#
_entry.id   97a888d93e144e7fc0628df6e509f06b
#
_cell.length_a   1.000
_cell.length_b   1.000
_cell.length_c   1.000
_cell.angle_alpha   90.00
_cell.angle_beta   90.00
_cell.angle_gamma   90.00
#
_symmetry.space_group_name_H-M   'P 1'
#
loop_
_entity.id
_entity.type
_entity.pdbx_description
1 polymer ?
#
loop_
_entity_poly.entity_id
_entity_poly.type
_entity_poly.pdbx_seq_one_letter_code
_entity_poly.pdbx_strand_id
1 'polypeptide(L)'
;MGGSAKSVGRTIGILLLAQVVVAFLAQFVLLAHVSAPPGILLNAAGSSLQVRVSVLLWFVASALTLAIALTTLPVFRQYSERTALLYLALSVLGLSTSVLDNVAVLNMLSLSLESAKGSAANEIFQALGEMARSARYAAHYINLLVGGIAAFVFMSILFRFALVPRALAAFGLATFPVQMAGVAMPLLGYRYQAVMLVPAGLSLFALILWLIPKGFAGRHLKLDERRAPGA
;
A
#
# COMPACT_ATOMS: atom_id res chain seq x y z
N MET A 1 -25.98 -11.70 -4.12
CA MET A 1 -25.37 -11.99 -2.80
C MET A 1 -24.94 -10.66 -2.18
N GLY A 2 -25.85 -9.96 -1.50
CA GLY A 2 -25.57 -8.67 -0.85
C GLY A 2 -25.26 -8.89 0.62
N GLY A 3 -23.98 -9.03 0.96
CA GLY A 3 -23.56 -8.91 2.36
C GLY A 3 -23.97 -7.52 2.87
N SER A 4 -24.46 -7.41 4.12
CA SER A 4 -24.77 -6.10 4.69
C SER A 4 -23.51 -5.22 4.67
N ALA A 5 -23.65 -3.90 4.50
CA ALA A 5 -22.52 -2.96 4.52
C ALA A 5 -21.61 -3.16 5.75
N LYS A 6 -22.20 -3.57 6.86
CA LYS A 6 -21.49 -3.92 8.09
C LYS A 6 -20.57 -5.13 7.91
N SER A 7 -21.04 -6.19 7.23
CA SER A 7 -20.24 -7.38 6.94
C SER A 7 -19.07 -7.04 6.01
N VAL A 8 -19.33 -6.27 4.94
CA VAL A 8 -18.28 -5.80 4.02
C VAL A 8 -17.21 -5.00 4.79
N GLY A 9 -17.63 -4.07 5.65
CA GLY A 9 -16.68 -3.28 6.46
C GLY A 9 -15.79 -4.16 7.36
N ARG A 10 -16.34 -5.21 7.97
CA ARG A 10 -15.56 -6.17 8.77
C ARG A 10 -14.56 -6.96 7.93
N THR A 11 -14.99 -7.45 6.77
CA THR A 11 -14.11 -8.14 5.82
C THR A 11 -12.95 -7.24 5.41
N ILE A 12 -13.21 -5.95 5.13
CA ILE A 12 -12.17 -4.97 4.80
C ILE A 12 -11.21 -4.77 5.97
N GLY A 13 -11.72 -4.67 7.21
CA GLY A 13 -10.87 -4.59 8.40
C GLY A 13 -9.89 -5.77 8.51
N ILE A 14 -10.36 -6.99 8.23
CA ILE A 14 -9.54 -8.21 8.23
C ILE A 14 -8.51 -8.18 7.08
N LEU A 15 -8.93 -7.79 5.87
CA LEU A 15 -8.03 -7.70 4.70
C LEU A 15 -6.94 -6.64 4.91
N LEU A 16 -7.28 -5.48 5.48
CA LEU A 16 -6.32 -4.44 5.85
C LEU A 16 -5.33 -4.94 6.91
N LEU A 17 -5.81 -5.66 7.94
CA LEU A 17 -4.92 -6.25 8.93
C LEU A 17 -3.96 -7.26 8.30
N ALA A 18 -4.48 -8.17 7.47
CA ALA A 18 -3.66 -9.14 6.74
C ALA A 18 -2.61 -8.44 5.87
N GLN A 19 -3.00 -7.39 5.14
CA GLN A 19 -2.08 -6.59 4.32
C GLN A 19 -0.95 -5.97 5.16
N VAL A 20 -1.29 -5.35 6.29
CA VAL A 20 -0.30 -4.73 7.19
C VAL A 20 0.65 -5.78 7.76
N VAL A 21 0.14 -6.93 8.20
CA VAL A 21 0.96 -8.03 8.72
C VAL A 21 1.92 -8.56 7.66
N VAL A 22 1.43 -8.84 6.46
CA VAL A 22 2.25 -9.33 5.34
C VAL A 22 3.33 -8.32 4.96
N ALA A 23 2.98 -7.04 4.85
CA ALA A 23 3.94 -5.97 4.54
C ALA A 23 4.97 -5.79 5.66
N PHE A 24 4.56 -5.89 6.93
CA PHE A 24 5.46 -5.83 8.08
C PHE A 24 6.48 -6.98 8.06
N LEU A 25 6.02 -8.21 7.83
CA LEU A 25 6.89 -9.38 7.73
C LEU A 25 7.91 -9.22 6.58
N ALA A 26 7.46 -8.78 5.42
CA ALA A 26 8.34 -8.56 4.28
C ALA A 26 9.41 -7.50 4.55
N GLN A 27 9.03 -6.36 5.13
CA GLN A 27 9.92 -5.22 5.32
C GLN A 27 10.81 -5.35 6.54
N PHE A 28 10.22 -5.66 7.71
CA PHE A 28 10.92 -5.56 8.99
C PHE A 28 11.50 -6.89 9.49
N VAL A 29 11.01 -8.01 8.97
CA VAL A 29 11.55 -9.33 9.33
C VAL A 29 12.51 -9.86 8.27
N LEU A 30 12.10 -9.83 6.99
CA LEU A 30 12.90 -10.44 5.92
C LEU A 30 13.92 -9.46 5.32
N LEU A 31 13.54 -8.20 5.04
CA LEU A 31 14.41 -7.24 4.35
C LEU A 31 15.22 -6.34 5.29
N ALA A 32 14.95 -6.29 6.59
CA ALA A 32 15.60 -5.35 7.49
C ALA A 32 17.14 -5.46 7.45
N HIS A 33 17.68 -6.67 7.62
CA HIS A 33 19.13 -6.89 7.61
C HIS A 33 19.74 -6.81 6.21
N VAL A 34 18.97 -7.13 5.16
CA VAL A 34 19.43 -7.02 3.77
C VAL A 34 19.50 -5.55 3.34
N SER A 35 18.62 -4.71 3.87
CA SER A 35 18.58 -3.26 3.60
C SER A 35 19.55 -2.47 4.49
N ALA A 36 20.08 -3.07 5.55
CA ALA A 36 21.05 -2.44 6.44
C ALA A 36 22.35 -2.13 5.70
N PRO A 37 23.16 -1.16 6.16
CA PRO A 37 24.46 -0.89 5.55
C PRO A 37 25.32 -2.16 5.43
N PRO A 38 26.01 -2.42 4.32
CA PRO A 38 26.23 -1.55 3.15
C PRO A 38 25.08 -1.56 2.10
N GLY A 39 23.98 -2.30 2.32
CA GLY A 39 22.77 -2.24 1.48
C GLY A 39 22.50 -3.49 0.66
N ILE A 40 21.35 -3.50 0.01
CA ILE A 40 20.81 -4.67 -0.72
C ILE A 40 21.80 -5.24 -1.71
N LEU A 41 22.52 -4.39 -2.46
CA LEU A 41 23.45 -4.84 -3.50
C LEU A 41 24.56 -5.75 -2.97
N LEU A 42 25.00 -5.55 -1.73
CA LEU A 42 26.07 -6.35 -1.11
C LEU A 42 25.53 -7.45 -0.20
N ASN A 43 24.41 -7.24 0.44
CA ASN A 43 23.84 -8.17 1.44
C ASN A 43 22.93 -9.25 0.84
N ALA A 44 22.33 -9.00 -0.33
CA ALA A 44 21.26 -9.86 -0.85
C ALA A 44 21.75 -11.24 -1.30
N ALA A 45 22.98 -11.37 -1.76
CA ALA A 45 23.53 -12.67 -2.20
C ALA A 45 23.50 -13.71 -1.08
N GLY A 46 23.92 -13.33 0.14
CA GLY A 46 23.91 -14.20 1.32
C GLY A 46 22.52 -14.53 1.85
N SER A 47 21.50 -13.79 1.42
CA SER A 47 20.09 -13.89 1.91
C SER A 47 19.09 -14.02 0.77
N SER A 48 19.48 -14.65 -0.33
CA SER A 48 18.73 -14.67 -1.59
C SER A 48 17.31 -15.24 -1.45
N LEU A 49 17.11 -16.29 -0.64
CA LEU A 49 15.79 -16.86 -0.36
C LEU A 49 14.90 -15.85 0.37
N GLN A 50 15.42 -15.15 1.37
CA GLN A 50 14.66 -14.15 2.12
C GLN A 50 14.22 -12.99 1.24
N VAL A 51 15.08 -12.51 0.33
CA VAL A 51 14.72 -11.49 -0.65
C VAL A 51 13.60 -11.96 -1.58
N ARG A 52 13.69 -13.18 -2.11
CA ARG A 52 12.66 -13.77 -2.98
C ARG A 52 11.32 -13.91 -2.24
N VAL A 53 11.34 -14.43 -1.01
CA VAL A 53 10.13 -14.57 -0.19
C VAL A 53 9.53 -13.19 0.13
N SER A 54 10.35 -12.19 0.45
CA SER A 54 9.86 -10.83 0.69
C SER A 54 9.17 -10.21 -0.52
N VAL A 55 9.71 -10.43 -1.73
CA VAL A 55 9.09 -9.99 -2.99
C VAL A 55 7.71 -10.65 -3.19
N LEU A 56 7.59 -11.95 -2.91
CA LEU A 56 6.29 -12.64 -2.96
C LEU A 56 5.30 -12.08 -1.93
N LEU A 57 5.74 -11.80 -0.70
CA LEU A 57 4.89 -11.19 0.31
C LEU A 57 4.45 -9.76 -0.08
N TRP A 58 5.32 -8.96 -0.68
CA TRP A 58 4.94 -7.65 -1.21
C TRP A 58 3.92 -7.75 -2.33
N PHE A 59 4.05 -8.73 -3.21
CA PHE A 59 3.05 -9.01 -4.24
C PHE A 59 1.70 -9.39 -3.61
N VAL A 60 1.70 -10.26 -2.59
CA VAL A 60 0.48 -10.63 -1.84
C VAL A 60 -0.14 -9.41 -1.17
N ALA A 61 0.66 -8.54 -0.52
CA ALA A 61 0.16 -7.30 0.09
C ALA A 61 -0.53 -6.38 -0.94
N SER A 62 0.03 -6.28 -2.15
CA SER A 62 -0.56 -5.48 -3.23
C SER A 62 -1.81 -6.11 -3.81
N ALA A 63 -1.85 -7.44 -3.93
CA ALA A 63 -3.05 -8.17 -4.33
C ALA A 63 -4.18 -8.00 -3.30
N LEU A 64 -3.86 -7.95 -2.00
CA LEU A 64 -4.84 -7.64 -0.95
C LEU A 64 -5.41 -6.23 -1.10
N THR A 65 -4.62 -5.23 -1.52
CA THR A 65 -5.13 -3.88 -1.84
C THR A 65 -6.21 -3.93 -2.93
N LEU A 66 -5.95 -4.69 -4.01
CA LEU A 66 -6.93 -4.88 -5.08
C LEU A 66 -8.16 -5.65 -4.58
N ALA A 67 -7.97 -6.68 -3.75
CA ALA A 67 -9.08 -7.41 -3.14
C ALA A 67 -9.97 -6.51 -2.27
N ILE A 68 -9.37 -5.58 -1.50
CA ILE A 68 -10.09 -4.56 -0.74
C ILE A 68 -10.92 -3.67 -1.68
N ALA A 69 -10.32 -3.19 -2.78
CA ALA A 69 -11.02 -2.35 -3.74
C ALA A 69 -12.20 -3.07 -4.39
N LEU A 70 -12.04 -4.32 -4.79
CA LEU A 70 -13.11 -5.15 -5.36
C LEU A 70 -14.22 -5.43 -4.33
N THR A 71 -13.85 -5.70 -3.08
CA THR A 71 -14.81 -5.97 -1.98
C THR A 71 -15.63 -4.71 -1.62
N THR A 72 -15.01 -3.52 -1.67
CA THR A 72 -15.70 -2.25 -1.41
C THR A 72 -16.55 -1.78 -2.58
N LEU A 73 -16.22 -2.19 -3.80
CA LEU A 73 -16.83 -1.68 -5.03
C LEU A 73 -18.38 -1.70 -5.01
N PRO A 74 -19.07 -2.80 -4.62
CA PRO A 74 -20.53 -2.84 -4.59
C PRO A 74 -21.14 -1.85 -3.61
N VAL A 75 -20.47 -1.59 -2.47
CA VAL A 75 -20.91 -0.63 -1.46
C VAL A 75 -20.65 0.79 -1.93
N PHE A 76 -19.44 1.08 -2.42
CA PHE A 76 -19.07 2.43 -2.82
C PHE A 76 -19.84 2.93 -4.05
N ARG A 77 -20.18 2.04 -5.00
CA ARG A 77 -21.01 2.38 -6.16
C ARG A 77 -22.41 2.87 -5.79
N GLN A 78 -22.98 2.41 -4.68
CA GLN A 78 -24.29 2.89 -4.20
C GLN A 78 -24.26 4.37 -3.81
N TYR A 79 -23.09 4.90 -3.45
CA TYR A 79 -22.93 6.29 -3.07
C TYR A 79 -22.40 7.16 -4.22
N SER A 80 -21.40 6.67 -4.99
CA SER A 80 -20.83 7.35 -6.12
C SER A 80 -20.04 6.38 -7.00
N GLU A 81 -20.56 6.11 -8.17
CA GLU A 81 -19.89 5.24 -9.13
C GLU A 81 -18.51 5.77 -9.54
N ARG A 82 -18.42 7.10 -9.79
CA ARG A 82 -17.16 7.73 -10.20
C ARG A 82 -16.04 7.55 -9.17
N THR A 83 -16.34 7.79 -7.89
CA THR A 83 -15.31 7.64 -6.83
C THR A 83 -14.97 6.17 -6.55
N ALA A 84 -15.94 5.26 -6.70
CA ALA A 84 -15.70 3.82 -6.59
C ALA A 84 -14.77 3.32 -7.70
N LEU A 85 -15.00 3.73 -8.94
CA LEU A 85 -14.14 3.38 -10.08
C LEU A 85 -12.77 4.04 -9.97
N LEU A 86 -12.68 5.29 -9.51
CA LEU A 86 -11.39 5.95 -9.25
C LEU A 86 -10.56 5.18 -8.24
N TYR A 87 -11.17 4.75 -7.12
CA TYR A 87 -10.47 3.95 -6.12
C TYR A 87 -9.99 2.61 -6.67
N LEU A 88 -10.82 1.93 -7.46
CA LEU A 88 -10.44 0.69 -8.14
C LEU A 88 -9.28 0.91 -9.11
N ALA A 89 -9.35 1.94 -9.95
CA ALA A 89 -8.30 2.27 -10.92
C ALA A 89 -6.96 2.56 -10.22
N LEU A 90 -7.00 3.34 -9.12
CA LEU A 90 -5.81 3.61 -8.32
C LEU A 90 -5.25 2.35 -7.65
N SER A 91 -6.10 1.41 -7.24
CA SER A 91 -5.67 0.13 -6.67
C SER A 91 -5.01 -0.78 -7.72
N VAL A 92 -5.51 -0.78 -8.96
CA VAL A 92 -4.87 -1.48 -10.09
C VAL A 92 -3.52 -0.82 -10.43
N LEU A 93 -3.47 0.51 -10.48
CA LEU A 93 -2.22 1.23 -10.70
C LEU A 93 -1.20 0.93 -9.57
N GLY A 94 -1.67 0.87 -8.31
CA GLY A 94 -0.84 0.51 -7.17
C GLY A 94 -0.26 -0.91 -7.27
N LEU A 95 -1.05 -1.88 -7.72
CA LEU A 95 -0.55 -3.24 -7.99
C LEU A 95 0.52 -3.21 -9.10
N SER A 96 0.29 -2.47 -10.17
CA SER A 96 1.24 -2.35 -11.30
C SER A 96 2.57 -1.73 -10.86
N THR A 97 2.53 -0.63 -10.09
CA THR A 97 3.74 0.02 -9.56
C THR A 97 4.47 -0.85 -8.54
N SER A 98 3.74 -1.64 -7.74
CA SER A 98 4.33 -2.62 -6.82
C SER A 98 5.07 -3.74 -7.57
N VAL A 99 4.54 -4.21 -8.70
CA VAL A 99 5.25 -5.18 -9.56
C VAL A 99 6.56 -4.60 -10.08
N LEU A 100 6.57 -3.33 -10.50
CA LEU A 100 7.79 -2.66 -10.94
C LEU A 100 8.84 -2.53 -9.81
N ASP A 101 8.42 -2.16 -8.60
CA ASP A 101 9.30 -2.12 -7.42
C ASP A 101 9.87 -3.52 -7.11
N ASN A 102 9.03 -4.55 -7.16
CA ASN A 102 9.45 -5.94 -6.94
C ASN A 102 10.47 -6.43 -8.00
N VAL A 103 10.26 -6.10 -9.27
CA VAL A 103 11.21 -6.40 -10.35
C VAL A 103 12.55 -5.69 -10.10
N ALA A 104 12.52 -4.43 -9.67
CA ALA A 104 13.73 -3.69 -9.34
C ALA A 104 14.51 -4.32 -8.16
N VAL A 105 13.83 -4.85 -7.15
CA VAL A 105 14.46 -5.61 -6.04
C VAL A 105 15.10 -6.90 -6.56
N LEU A 106 14.45 -7.65 -7.44
CA LEU A 106 15.02 -8.88 -8.04
C LEU A 106 16.21 -8.58 -8.95
N ASN A 107 16.20 -7.47 -9.68
CA ASN A 107 17.36 -7.03 -10.47
C ASN A 107 18.56 -6.72 -9.57
N MET A 108 18.35 -6.06 -8.43
CA MET A 108 19.41 -5.84 -7.44
C MET A 108 19.92 -7.15 -6.83
N LEU A 109 19.03 -8.13 -6.58
CA LEU A 109 19.46 -9.46 -6.14
C LEU A 109 20.34 -10.15 -7.19
N SER A 110 19.96 -10.09 -8.45
CA SER A 110 20.74 -10.69 -9.55
C SER A 110 22.14 -10.08 -9.64
N LEU A 111 22.25 -8.75 -9.54
CA LEU A 111 23.52 -8.05 -9.48
C LEU A 111 24.33 -8.44 -8.24
N SER A 112 23.70 -8.58 -7.07
CA SER A 112 24.35 -9.02 -5.84
C SER A 112 24.95 -10.42 -5.98
N LEU A 113 24.23 -11.35 -6.61
CA LEU A 113 24.72 -12.71 -6.86
C LEU A 113 25.91 -12.74 -7.83
N GLU A 114 25.91 -11.91 -8.86
CA GLU A 114 27.05 -11.77 -9.78
C GLU A 114 28.26 -11.13 -9.10
N SER A 115 28.03 -10.11 -8.25
CA SER A 115 29.08 -9.50 -7.43
C SER A 115 29.80 -10.53 -6.55
N ALA A 116 29.06 -11.43 -5.93
CA ALA A 116 29.59 -12.47 -5.07
C ALA A 116 30.50 -13.47 -5.80
N LYS A 117 30.40 -13.57 -7.14
CA LYS A 117 31.26 -14.40 -7.98
C LYS A 117 32.60 -13.74 -8.34
N GLY A 118 32.92 -12.56 -7.80
CA GLY A 118 34.18 -11.85 -8.03
C GLY A 118 34.13 -10.73 -9.06
N SER A 119 32.97 -10.42 -9.64
CA SER A 119 32.81 -9.33 -10.63
C SER A 119 32.78 -7.92 -10.02
N ALA A 120 32.82 -7.81 -8.69
CA ALA A 120 32.58 -6.55 -7.95
C ALA A 120 33.64 -5.45 -8.21
N ALA A 121 34.85 -5.80 -8.67
CA ALA A 121 35.91 -4.85 -8.91
C ALA A 121 35.87 -4.15 -10.30
N ASN A 122 34.89 -4.51 -11.14
CA ASN A 122 34.73 -3.94 -12.47
C ASN A 122 33.95 -2.63 -12.42
N GLU A 123 34.47 -1.54 -13.00
CA GLU A 123 33.83 -0.24 -13.08
C GLU A 123 32.44 -0.31 -13.74
N ILE A 124 32.27 -1.17 -14.76
CA ILE A 124 30.96 -1.41 -15.40
C ILE A 124 29.96 -1.97 -14.41
N PHE A 125 30.40 -2.90 -13.54
CA PHE A 125 29.53 -3.50 -12.55
C PHE A 125 29.06 -2.47 -11.48
N GLN A 126 29.97 -1.59 -11.07
CA GLN A 126 29.63 -0.50 -10.15
C GLN A 126 28.61 0.46 -10.78
N ALA A 127 28.80 0.85 -12.05
CA ALA A 127 27.84 1.70 -12.77
C ALA A 127 26.47 1.04 -12.92
N LEU A 128 26.41 -0.26 -13.24
CA LEU A 128 25.14 -1.02 -13.28
C LEU A 128 24.47 -1.11 -11.91
N GLY A 129 25.24 -1.29 -10.85
CA GLY A 129 24.76 -1.30 -9.46
C GLY A 129 24.11 0.02 -9.06
N GLU A 130 24.74 1.15 -9.38
CA GLU A 130 24.19 2.48 -9.12
C GLU A 130 22.90 2.75 -9.93
N MET A 131 22.89 2.35 -11.20
CA MET A 131 21.70 2.46 -12.04
C MET A 131 20.54 1.62 -11.50
N ALA A 132 20.79 0.37 -11.11
CA ALA A 132 19.79 -0.51 -10.53
C ALA A 132 19.26 0.04 -9.19
N ARG A 133 20.13 0.59 -8.36
CA ARG A 133 19.77 1.25 -7.10
C ARG A 133 18.87 2.46 -7.33
N SER A 134 19.23 3.32 -8.28
CA SER A 134 18.44 4.49 -8.64
C SER A 134 17.07 4.11 -9.18
N ALA A 135 17.01 3.14 -10.09
CA ALA A 135 15.75 2.62 -10.63
C ALA A 135 14.83 2.04 -9.52
N ARG A 136 15.41 1.28 -8.59
CA ARG A 136 14.68 0.74 -7.45
C ARG A 136 14.15 1.83 -6.53
N TYR A 137 14.92 2.88 -6.23
CA TYR A 137 14.43 4.00 -5.42
C TYR A 137 13.27 4.71 -6.10
N ALA A 138 13.40 5.02 -7.39
CA ALA A 138 12.32 5.67 -8.13
C ALA A 138 11.04 4.81 -8.13
N ALA A 139 11.13 3.52 -8.45
CA ALA A 139 9.99 2.60 -8.43
C ALA A 139 9.33 2.52 -7.06
N HIS A 140 10.11 2.44 -6.00
CA HIS A 140 9.63 2.36 -4.62
C HIS A 140 8.85 3.61 -4.20
N TYR A 141 9.40 4.80 -4.41
CA TYR A 141 8.72 6.04 -4.02
C TYR A 141 7.49 6.32 -4.87
N ILE A 142 7.50 5.98 -6.17
CA ILE A 142 6.32 6.07 -7.02
C ILE A 142 5.22 5.13 -6.51
N ASN A 143 5.56 3.90 -6.16
CA ASN A 143 4.61 2.94 -5.59
C ASN A 143 4.00 3.47 -4.27
N LEU A 144 4.81 3.98 -3.36
CA LEU A 144 4.32 4.59 -2.10
C LEU A 144 3.43 5.81 -2.35
N LEU A 145 3.74 6.64 -3.35
CA LEU A 145 2.94 7.81 -3.70
C LEU A 145 1.57 7.41 -4.24
N VAL A 146 1.52 6.44 -5.17
CA VAL A 146 0.26 5.90 -5.71
C VAL A 146 -0.58 5.27 -4.58
N GLY A 147 0.04 4.50 -3.69
CA GLY A 147 -0.62 3.94 -2.52
C GLY A 147 -1.19 5.01 -1.59
N GLY A 148 -0.45 6.09 -1.36
CA GLY A 148 -0.92 7.25 -0.58
C GLY A 148 -2.13 7.94 -1.21
N ILE A 149 -2.13 8.13 -2.53
CA ILE A 149 -3.27 8.70 -3.29
C ILE A 149 -4.50 7.78 -3.18
N ALA A 150 -4.32 6.47 -3.37
CA ALA A 150 -5.40 5.50 -3.24
C ALA A 150 -6.01 5.51 -1.82
N ALA A 151 -5.16 5.54 -0.79
CA ALA A 151 -5.59 5.62 0.60
C ALA A 151 -6.30 6.94 0.92
N PHE A 152 -5.85 8.06 0.39
CA PHE A 152 -6.53 9.36 0.51
C PHE A 152 -7.93 9.31 -0.12
N VAL A 153 -8.07 8.76 -1.32
CA VAL A 153 -9.38 8.58 -1.98
C VAL A 153 -10.27 7.66 -1.15
N PHE A 154 -9.75 6.56 -0.63
CA PHE A 154 -10.46 5.66 0.26
C PHE A 154 -10.99 6.39 1.50
N MET A 155 -10.14 7.14 2.22
CA MET A 155 -10.55 7.94 3.37
C MET A 155 -11.58 9.02 3.02
N SER A 156 -11.46 9.63 1.82
CA SER A 156 -12.43 10.60 1.31
C SER A 156 -13.82 9.99 1.15
N ILE A 157 -13.92 8.77 0.64
CA ILE A 157 -15.17 8.02 0.51
C ILE A 157 -15.74 7.73 1.91
N LEU A 158 -14.92 7.21 2.83
CA LEU A 158 -15.34 6.92 4.19
C LEU A 158 -15.86 8.16 4.93
N PHE A 159 -15.19 9.30 4.76
CA PHE A 159 -15.58 10.58 5.36
C PHE A 159 -16.88 11.13 4.76
N ARG A 160 -16.93 11.22 3.42
CA ARG A 160 -18.04 11.82 2.70
C ARG A 160 -19.36 11.09 2.97
N PHE A 161 -19.33 9.78 2.99
CA PHE A 161 -20.51 8.94 3.19
C PHE A 161 -20.71 8.48 4.63
N ALA A 162 -19.89 8.97 5.57
CA ALA A 162 -19.95 8.65 6.99
C ALA A 162 -20.02 7.13 7.27
N LEU A 163 -19.23 6.35 6.49
CA LEU A 163 -19.15 4.89 6.64
C LEU A 163 -18.41 4.46 7.90
N VAL A 164 -17.60 5.36 8.45
CA VAL A 164 -16.93 5.26 9.76
C VAL A 164 -17.12 6.58 10.51
N PRO A 165 -16.74 6.69 11.81
CA PRO A 165 -16.75 7.97 12.51
C PRO A 165 -15.98 9.03 11.74
N ARG A 166 -16.61 10.19 11.54
CA ARG A 166 -16.01 11.29 10.76
C ARG A 166 -14.64 11.71 11.26
N ALA A 167 -14.44 11.72 12.59
CA ALA A 167 -13.15 12.06 13.19
C ALA A 167 -12.04 11.09 12.73
N LEU A 168 -12.35 9.79 12.64
CA LEU A 168 -11.41 8.76 12.18
C LEU A 168 -11.03 8.95 10.70
N ALA A 169 -12.02 9.16 9.84
CA ALA A 169 -11.78 9.41 8.42
C ALA A 169 -11.08 10.76 8.18
N ALA A 170 -11.43 11.82 8.95
CA ALA A 170 -10.76 13.13 8.89
C ALA A 170 -9.30 13.02 9.30
N PHE A 171 -8.98 12.22 10.31
CA PHE A 171 -7.59 11.96 10.70
C PHE A 171 -6.80 11.35 9.54
N GLY A 172 -7.36 10.35 8.84
CA GLY A 172 -6.74 9.80 7.63
C GLY A 172 -6.57 10.84 6.53
N LEU A 173 -7.61 11.66 6.25
CA LEU A 173 -7.54 12.72 5.25
C LEU A 173 -6.45 13.75 5.54
N ALA A 174 -6.17 14.05 6.80
CA ALA A 174 -5.11 14.97 7.20
C ALA A 174 -3.71 14.33 7.09
N THR A 175 -3.58 13.04 7.39
CA THR A 175 -2.28 12.37 7.52
C THR A 175 -1.74 11.81 6.21
N PHE A 176 -2.59 11.36 5.28
CA PHE A 176 -2.12 10.85 3.98
C PHE A 176 -1.44 11.92 3.11
N PRO A 177 -1.90 13.19 3.02
CA PRO A 177 -1.13 14.25 2.34
C PRO A 177 0.25 14.49 2.95
N VAL A 178 0.39 14.41 4.28
CA VAL A 178 1.68 14.51 4.96
C VAL A 178 2.60 13.34 4.56
N GLN A 179 2.08 12.12 4.53
CA GLN A 179 2.81 10.96 4.02
C GLN A 179 3.24 11.16 2.57
N MET A 180 2.33 11.59 1.68
CA MET A 180 2.65 11.83 0.27
C MET A 180 3.75 12.88 0.10
N ALA A 181 3.71 13.96 0.88
CA ALA A 181 4.77 14.97 0.89
C ALA A 181 6.12 14.36 1.29
N GLY A 182 6.17 13.57 2.38
CA GLY A 182 7.39 12.89 2.84
C GLY A 182 7.96 11.89 1.83
N VAL A 183 7.09 11.20 1.09
CA VAL A 183 7.45 10.25 0.03
C VAL A 183 7.90 10.96 -1.25
N ALA A 184 7.35 12.13 -1.57
CA ALA A 184 7.73 12.91 -2.74
C ALA A 184 9.10 13.59 -2.58
N MET A 185 9.54 13.87 -1.35
CA MET A 185 10.83 14.53 -1.08
C MET A 185 12.03 13.88 -1.78
N PRO A 186 12.25 12.54 -1.72
CA PRO A 186 13.35 11.90 -2.41
C PRO A 186 13.29 12.02 -3.93
N LEU A 187 12.09 12.01 -4.52
CA LEU A 187 11.91 12.22 -5.97
C LEU A 187 12.30 13.64 -6.41
N LEU A 188 12.25 14.60 -5.48
CA LEU A 188 12.65 15.99 -5.68
C LEU A 188 14.12 16.26 -5.24
N GLY A 189 14.87 15.22 -4.89
CA GLY A 189 16.28 15.34 -4.46
C GLY A 189 16.49 15.70 -2.99
N TYR A 190 15.44 15.72 -2.17
CA TYR A 190 15.53 15.96 -0.73
C TYR A 190 15.70 14.65 0.06
N ARG A 191 16.10 14.76 1.33
CA ARG A 191 16.21 13.58 2.22
C ARG A 191 14.85 13.01 2.55
N TYR A 192 14.75 11.68 2.54
CA TYR A 192 13.56 10.97 2.99
C TYR A 192 13.24 11.24 4.47
N GLN A 193 11.99 11.56 4.75
CA GLN A 193 11.49 11.89 6.08
C GLN A 193 10.52 10.81 6.58
N ALA A 194 11.07 9.70 7.08
CA ALA A 194 10.29 8.54 7.55
C ALA A 194 9.25 8.92 8.63
N VAL A 195 9.53 9.94 9.46
CA VAL A 195 8.61 10.41 10.51
C VAL A 195 7.27 10.89 9.93
N MET A 196 7.24 11.38 8.69
CA MET A 196 6.01 11.84 8.03
C MET A 196 5.06 10.70 7.65
N LEU A 197 5.51 9.45 7.67
CA LEU A 197 4.68 8.27 7.40
C LEU A 197 3.96 7.77 8.65
N VAL A 198 4.48 8.07 9.84
CA VAL A 198 3.95 7.56 11.11
C VAL A 198 2.48 7.92 11.34
N PRO A 199 2.04 9.19 11.14
CA PRO A 199 0.64 9.55 11.36
C PRO A 199 -0.33 8.80 10.46
N ALA A 200 0.03 8.56 9.19
CA ALA A 200 -0.79 7.79 8.25
C ALA A 200 -0.89 6.31 8.66
N GLY A 201 0.22 5.71 9.12
CA GLY A 201 0.21 4.37 9.70
C GLY A 201 -0.72 4.27 10.91
N LEU A 202 -0.66 5.24 11.83
CA LEU A 202 -1.56 5.29 12.99
C LEU A 202 -3.03 5.43 12.58
N SER A 203 -3.33 6.25 11.57
CA SER A 203 -4.70 6.40 11.06
C SER A 203 -5.25 5.10 10.47
N LEU A 204 -4.42 4.37 9.71
CA LEU A 204 -4.78 3.07 9.16
C LEU A 204 -5.00 2.03 10.26
N PHE A 205 -4.14 2.02 11.27
CA PHE A 205 -4.27 1.10 12.41
C PHE A 205 -5.56 1.36 13.20
N ALA A 206 -5.86 2.63 13.47
CA ALA A 206 -7.11 3.02 14.12
C ALA A 206 -8.34 2.62 13.28
N LEU A 207 -8.27 2.73 11.96
CA LEU A 207 -9.31 2.29 11.05
C LEU A 207 -9.52 0.77 11.12
N ILE A 208 -8.46 -0.03 11.14
CA ILE A 208 -8.51 -1.49 11.28
C ILE A 208 -9.20 -1.88 12.59
N LEU A 209 -8.77 -1.27 13.71
CA LEU A 209 -9.35 -1.52 15.04
C LEU A 209 -10.83 -1.14 15.11
N TRP A 210 -11.27 -0.17 14.34
CA TRP A 210 -12.69 0.17 14.23
C TRP A 210 -13.45 -0.80 13.34
N LEU A 211 -12.95 -1.12 12.15
CA LEU A 211 -13.67 -1.90 11.14
C LEU A 211 -13.92 -3.35 11.56
N ILE A 212 -12.97 -3.99 12.22
CA ILE A 212 -13.10 -5.40 12.63
C ILE A 212 -14.33 -5.62 13.53
N PRO A 213 -14.53 -4.89 14.64
CA PRO A 213 -15.71 -5.10 15.49
C PRO A 213 -16.98 -4.42 14.96
N LYS A 214 -16.88 -3.23 14.37
CA LYS A 214 -18.03 -2.39 14.04
C LYS A 214 -18.48 -2.51 12.57
N GLY A 215 -17.54 -2.69 11.63
CA GLY A 215 -17.81 -2.63 10.19
C GLY A 215 -18.19 -1.22 9.73
N PHE A 216 -18.80 -1.12 8.55
CA PHE A 216 -19.33 0.15 8.06
C PHE A 216 -20.65 0.52 8.75
N ALA A 217 -20.83 1.83 8.98
CA ALA A 217 -22.07 2.38 9.53
C ALA A 217 -23.16 2.41 8.44
N GLY A 218 -24.21 1.62 8.60
CA GLY A 218 -25.31 1.48 7.62
C GLY A 218 -26.34 2.62 7.64
N ARG A 219 -25.95 3.86 7.93
CA ARG A 219 -26.91 4.97 8.17
C ARG A 219 -27.73 5.41 6.95
N HIS A 220 -27.32 5.11 5.71
CA HIS A 220 -28.00 5.61 4.50
C HIS A 220 -28.75 4.57 3.66
N LEU A 221 -28.64 3.29 3.94
CA LEU A 221 -29.40 2.25 3.21
C LEU A 221 -30.90 2.24 3.57
N LYS A 222 -31.32 2.91 4.64
CA LYS A 222 -32.73 3.01 5.07
C LYS A 222 -33.55 4.11 4.38
N LEU A 223 -32.94 4.95 3.56
CA LEU A 223 -33.67 6.05 2.90
C LEU A 223 -34.34 5.63 1.59
N ASP A 224 -33.86 4.56 0.93
CA ASP A 224 -34.48 4.07 -0.30
C ASP A 224 -35.70 3.19 -0.05
N GLU A 225 -35.77 2.48 1.09
CA GLU A 225 -37.03 1.74 1.47
C GLU A 225 -38.18 2.67 1.79
N ARG A 226 -37.91 3.94 2.15
CA ARG A 226 -38.99 4.95 2.39
C ARG A 226 -39.39 5.75 1.16
N ARG A 227 -38.69 5.58 0.03
CA ARG A 227 -38.96 6.24 -1.26
C ARG A 227 -39.60 5.32 -2.29
N ALA A 228 -39.84 4.06 -1.98
CA ALA A 228 -40.73 3.24 -2.80
C ALA A 228 -42.14 3.85 -2.71
N PRO A 229 -42.70 4.49 -3.77
CA PRO A 229 -44.06 4.93 -3.76
C PRO A 229 -44.90 3.67 -3.68
N GLY A 230 -45.84 3.65 -2.71
CA GLY A 230 -46.77 2.57 -2.56
C GLY A 230 -47.44 2.23 -3.88
N ALA A 231 -47.34 0.94 -4.23
CA ALA A 231 -48.19 0.32 -5.22
C ALA A 231 -49.50 -0.07 -4.54
#